data_b4c1db22d87b52091d3267e6391ee787
#
_entry.id   b4c1db22d87b52091d3267e6391ee787
#
_cell.length_a   1.000
_cell.length_b   1.000
_cell.length_c   1.000
_cell.angle_alpha   90.00
_cell.angle_beta   90.00
_cell.angle_gamma   90.00
#
_symmetry.space_group_name_H-M   'P 1'
#
loop_
_entity.id
_entity.type
_entity.pdbx_description
1 polymer ?
#
loop_
_entity_poly.entity_id
_entity_poly.type
_entity_poly.pdbx_seq_one_letter_code
_entity_poly.pdbx_strand_id
1 'polypeptide(L)'
;MILTGVEKRLGDFSLHIENLAVSKPGIYGLIGPNGSGKSTLAKLMTGLLEPDCGRIDSEGLSSRDITILSRKPYMMDDTVYHNLVYPLRLRNIRPDPQLIDGFLDRMGFAQRGKQRAKSLSGGEQQKLAFLRAIIFKPRFVIADEAMTALDMDSLDLFEKTILEEQRRENSTWIIIGHQMPHISSLCDYIYFMYDGKMETQGRAEDIFTRNANPHLKQYLRSYAGIRTGGSA
;
A
#
# COMPACT_ATOMS: atom_id res chain seq x y z
N MET A 1 2.32 3.69 14.74
CA MET A 1 3.60 4.16 14.14
C MET A 1 3.62 5.67 14.16
N ILE A 2 4.65 6.29 14.74
CA ILE A 2 4.76 7.73 14.92
C ILE A 2 6.10 8.21 14.37
N LEU A 3 6.07 9.22 13.50
CA LEU A 3 7.24 9.89 12.95
C LEU A 3 7.31 11.30 13.52
N THR A 4 8.48 11.72 14.03
CA THR A 4 8.69 13.04 14.64
C THR A 4 9.98 13.65 14.11
N GLY A 5 9.89 14.81 13.45
CA GLY A 5 11.02 15.55 12.89
C GLY A 5 11.86 14.73 11.90
N VAL A 6 11.22 13.81 11.15
CA VAL A 6 11.91 12.89 10.24
C VAL A 6 12.35 13.64 8.98
N GLU A 7 13.66 13.60 8.72
CA GLU A 7 14.25 14.15 7.50
C GLU A 7 15.00 13.08 6.72
N LYS A 8 14.96 13.18 5.38
CA LYS A 8 15.71 12.34 4.46
C LYS A 8 16.09 13.08 3.21
N ARG A 9 17.38 13.11 2.91
CA ARG A 9 17.91 13.69 1.67
C ARG A 9 18.31 12.60 0.68
N LEU A 10 17.88 12.74 -0.56
CA LEU A 10 18.20 11.84 -1.68
C LEU A 10 18.57 12.69 -2.91
N GLY A 11 19.86 12.94 -3.12
CA GLY A 11 20.33 13.88 -4.13
C GLY A 11 19.80 15.30 -3.87
N ASP A 12 19.08 15.85 -4.85
CA ASP A 12 18.43 17.18 -4.75
C ASP A 12 17.07 17.16 -4.04
N PHE A 13 16.50 15.98 -3.80
CA PHE A 13 15.22 15.84 -3.12
C PHE A 13 15.42 15.77 -1.60
N SER A 14 14.58 16.49 -0.86
CA SER A 14 14.52 16.43 0.61
C SER A 14 13.10 16.14 1.08
N LEU A 15 12.96 15.16 1.96
CA LEU A 15 11.73 14.85 2.66
C LEU A 15 11.84 15.40 4.08
N HIS A 16 10.79 16.09 4.53
CA HIS A 16 10.66 16.61 5.88
C HIS A 16 9.26 16.33 6.43
N ILE A 17 9.17 15.44 7.41
CA ILE A 17 7.93 15.06 8.10
C ILE A 17 8.03 15.52 9.56
N GLU A 18 7.42 16.65 9.87
CA GLU A 18 7.42 17.20 11.21
C GLU A 18 6.73 16.25 12.19
N ASN A 19 5.49 15.86 11.87
CA ASN A 19 4.71 14.88 12.64
C ASN A 19 3.81 14.06 11.72
N LEU A 20 3.83 12.74 11.90
CA LEU A 20 2.86 11.83 11.31
C LEU A 20 2.56 10.72 12.31
N ALA A 21 1.28 10.48 12.58
CA ALA A 21 0.85 9.42 13.48
C ALA A 21 -0.18 8.51 12.82
N VAL A 22 0.13 7.21 12.74
CA VAL A 22 -0.77 6.14 12.29
C VAL A 22 -0.98 5.23 13.49
N SER A 23 -1.85 5.63 14.42
CA SER A 23 -1.93 5.03 15.78
C SER A 23 -3.05 4.02 15.94
N LYS A 24 -3.98 3.92 14.99
CA LYS A 24 -5.13 3.02 15.08
C LYS A 24 -5.16 2.08 13.86
N PRO A 25 -5.63 0.85 14.04
CA PRO A 25 -5.96 0.00 12.90
C PRO A 25 -6.99 0.69 11.99
N GLY A 26 -6.81 0.56 10.68
CA GLY A 26 -7.67 1.21 9.69
C GLY A 26 -6.99 1.29 8.34
N ILE A 27 -7.66 1.91 7.38
CA ILE A 27 -7.14 2.08 6.02
C ILE A 27 -6.88 3.57 5.77
N TYR A 28 -5.63 3.88 5.48
CA TYR A 28 -5.13 5.24 5.29
C TYR A 28 -4.69 5.45 3.85
N GLY A 29 -5.10 6.53 3.23
CA GLY A 29 -4.62 6.93 1.91
C GLY A 29 -3.44 7.88 2.03
N LEU A 30 -2.37 7.63 1.30
CA LEU A 30 -1.25 8.56 1.14
C LEU A 30 -1.23 9.06 -0.30
N ILE A 31 -1.67 10.29 -0.52
CA ILE A 31 -1.84 10.89 -1.83
C ILE A 31 -0.90 12.08 -2.05
N GLY A 32 -0.73 12.47 -3.30
CA GLY A 32 0.10 13.61 -3.71
C GLY A 32 0.73 13.42 -5.09
N PRO A 33 1.28 14.46 -5.69
CA PRO A 33 1.90 14.40 -7.02
C PRO A 33 3.10 13.43 -7.07
N ASN A 34 3.49 13.05 -8.28
CA ASN A 34 4.72 12.28 -8.48
C ASN A 34 5.91 13.09 -7.99
N GLY A 35 6.87 12.44 -7.34
CA GLY A 35 8.03 13.10 -6.74
C GLY A 35 7.78 13.74 -5.37
N SER A 36 6.55 13.73 -4.83
CA SER A 36 6.27 14.32 -3.51
C SER A 36 6.88 13.56 -2.31
N GLY A 37 7.48 12.38 -2.53
CA GLY A 37 8.18 11.63 -1.48
C GLY A 37 7.41 10.47 -0.88
N LYS A 38 6.22 10.10 -1.39
CA LYS A 38 5.39 9.01 -0.85
C LYS A 38 6.13 7.67 -0.73
N SER A 39 6.80 7.23 -1.80
CA SER A 39 7.56 5.97 -1.76
C SER A 39 8.81 6.06 -0.88
N THR A 40 9.40 7.25 -0.71
CA THR A 40 10.48 7.48 0.25
C THR A 40 9.96 7.34 1.67
N LEU A 41 8.83 7.97 1.98
CA LEU A 41 8.15 7.82 3.27
C LEU A 41 7.78 6.36 3.56
N ALA A 42 7.23 5.64 2.58
CA ALA A 42 6.93 4.21 2.70
C ALA A 42 8.17 3.37 3.06
N LYS A 43 9.32 3.65 2.43
CA LYS A 43 10.57 2.96 2.75
C LYS A 43 11.09 3.29 4.15
N LEU A 44 10.94 4.52 4.61
CA LEU A 44 11.28 4.93 5.97
C LEU A 44 10.39 4.21 6.99
N MET A 45 9.07 4.18 6.76
CA MET A 45 8.11 3.51 7.65
C MET A 45 8.31 1.99 7.72
N THR A 46 8.86 1.39 6.67
CA THR A 46 9.15 -0.07 6.64
C THR A 46 10.56 -0.42 7.13
N GLY A 47 11.39 0.58 7.44
CA GLY A 47 12.79 0.38 7.81
C GLY A 47 13.71 -0.05 6.65
N LEU A 48 13.22 0.06 5.39
CA LEU A 48 14.04 -0.16 4.18
C LEU A 48 14.97 1.02 3.89
N LEU A 49 14.72 2.15 4.54
CA LEU A 49 15.53 3.35 4.49
C LEU A 49 15.60 3.93 5.89
N GLU A 50 16.77 4.39 6.30
CA GLU A 50 16.97 5.09 7.57
C GLU A 50 16.82 6.60 7.39
N PRO A 51 16.19 7.32 8.34
CA PRO A 51 16.14 8.77 8.32
C PRO A 51 17.52 9.36 8.60
N ASP A 52 17.80 10.56 8.07
CA ASP A 52 19.01 11.30 8.36
C ASP A 52 18.89 12.05 9.71
N CYS A 53 17.66 12.49 10.05
CA CYS A 53 17.31 13.13 11.32
C CYS A 53 15.92 12.67 11.77
N GLY A 54 15.59 12.95 13.04
CA GLY A 54 14.31 12.64 13.64
C GLY A 54 14.19 11.20 14.13
N ARG A 55 12.95 10.80 14.44
CA ARG A 55 12.67 9.49 15.04
C ARG A 55 11.43 8.85 14.42
N ILE A 56 11.52 7.54 14.21
CA ILE A 56 10.38 6.69 13.84
C ILE A 56 10.15 5.73 14.99
N ASP A 57 8.99 5.85 15.64
CA ASP A 57 8.53 4.94 16.67
C ASP A 57 7.53 3.97 16.04
N SER A 58 7.91 2.71 15.96
CA SER A 58 7.05 1.66 15.38
C SER A 58 5.92 1.20 16.32
N GLU A 59 5.82 1.73 17.56
CA GLU A 59 4.82 1.37 18.56
C GLU A 59 4.73 -0.15 18.78
N GLY A 60 5.89 -0.79 18.89
CA GLY A 60 6.01 -2.23 19.14
C GLY A 60 5.81 -3.12 17.91
N LEU A 61 5.74 -2.56 16.70
CA LEU A 61 5.83 -3.34 15.48
C LEU A 61 7.29 -3.72 15.20
N SER A 62 7.52 -4.97 14.88
CA SER A 62 8.80 -5.46 14.38
C SER A 62 8.80 -5.52 12.85
N SER A 63 9.97 -5.69 12.24
CA SER A 63 10.07 -5.93 10.78
C SER A 63 9.30 -7.17 10.31
N ARG A 64 8.95 -8.09 11.22
CA ARG A 64 8.13 -9.26 10.91
C ARG A 64 6.63 -8.93 10.81
N ASP A 65 6.20 -7.82 11.41
CA ASP A 65 4.81 -7.37 11.43
C ASP A 65 4.47 -6.45 10.25
N ILE A 66 5.49 -5.96 9.55
CA ILE A 66 5.36 -4.95 8.49
C ILE A 66 5.62 -5.60 7.12
N THR A 67 4.87 -5.16 6.12
CA THR A 67 5.10 -5.53 4.72
C THR A 67 4.85 -4.35 3.78
N ILE A 68 5.52 -4.40 2.63
CA ILE A 68 5.29 -3.46 1.53
C ILE A 68 4.98 -4.23 0.25
N LEU A 69 3.93 -3.81 -0.42
CA LEU A 69 3.56 -4.27 -1.75
C LEU A 69 3.87 -3.17 -2.75
N SER A 70 4.81 -3.43 -3.63
CA SER A 70 5.31 -2.46 -4.61
C SER A 70 4.57 -2.56 -5.94
N ARG A 71 4.58 -1.48 -6.73
CA ARG A 71 4.03 -1.42 -8.09
C ARG A 71 4.60 -2.49 -9.03
N LYS A 72 5.91 -2.80 -8.90
CA LYS A 72 6.58 -3.86 -9.66
C LYS A 72 7.09 -4.92 -8.68
N PRO A 73 6.30 -5.95 -8.41
CA PRO A 73 6.70 -6.96 -7.44
C PRO A 73 7.82 -7.84 -8.01
N TYR A 74 8.79 -8.15 -7.16
CA TYR A 74 9.80 -9.15 -7.49
C TYR A 74 9.21 -10.55 -7.38
N MET A 75 9.37 -11.38 -8.42
CA MET A 75 9.06 -12.81 -8.40
C MET A 75 10.35 -13.63 -8.26
N MET A 76 10.36 -14.48 -7.24
CA MET A 76 11.43 -15.46 -7.09
C MET A 76 11.38 -16.46 -8.27
N ASP A 77 12.55 -16.96 -8.67
CA ASP A 77 12.64 -17.99 -9.72
C ASP A 77 12.23 -19.37 -9.20
N ASP A 78 10.95 -19.45 -8.83
CA ASP A 78 10.32 -20.62 -8.25
C ASP A 78 8.84 -20.67 -8.65
N THR A 79 8.12 -21.66 -8.12
CA THR A 79 6.69 -21.85 -8.38
C THR A 79 5.82 -20.79 -7.71
N VAL A 80 4.56 -20.68 -8.13
CA VAL A 80 3.52 -19.86 -7.49
C VAL A 80 3.39 -20.23 -6.01
N TYR A 81 3.30 -21.53 -5.70
CA TYR A 81 3.22 -22.02 -4.32
C TYR A 81 4.42 -21.58 -3.47
N HIS A 82 5.64 -21.77 -3.96
CA HIS A 82 6.84 -21.42 -3.20
C HIS A 82 6.98 -19.91 -3.01
N ASN A 83 6.62 -19.11 -4.01
CA ASN A 83 6.54 -17.64 -3.86
C ASN A 83 5.53 -17.25 -2.78
N LEU A 84 4.35 -17.89 -2.75
CA LEU A 84 3.30 -17.59 -1.77
C LEU A 84 3.74 -17.92 -0.34
N VAL A 85 4.29 -19.11 -0.11
CA VAL A 85 4.63 -19.58 1.24
C VAL A 85 5.98 -19.05 1.77
N TYR A 86 6.77 -18.39 0.95
CA TYR A 86 8.08 -17.87 1.33
C TYR A 86 8.08 -16.99 2.59
N PRO A 87 7.16 -16.02 2.76
CA PRO A 87 7.11 -15.22 3.98
C PRO A 87 6.81 -16.03 5.26
N LEU A 88 6.03 -17.10 5.13
CA LEU A 88 5.76 -18.02 6.26
C LEU A 88 7.04 -18.73 6.70
N ARG A 89 7.83 -19.23 5.72
CA ARG A 89 9.11 -19.90 6.00
C ARG A 89 10.09 -18.97 6.70
N LEU A 90 10.22 -17.72 6.26
CA LEU A 90 11.09 -16.72 6.89
C LEU A 90 10.71 -16.42 8.35
N ARG A 91 9.45 -16.64 8.71
CA ARG A 91 8.90 -16.40 10.05
C ARG A 91 8.80 -17.66 10.89
N ASN A 92 9.23 -18.82 10.36
CA ASN A 92 9.08 -20.14 10.96
C ASN A 92 7.59 -20.50 11.25
N ILE A 93 6.68 -20.01 10.39
CA ILE A 93 5.25 -20.34 10.44
C ILE A 93 5.01 -21.55 9.55
N ARG A 94 4.38 -22.59 10.10
CA ARG A 94 4.02 -23.78 9.33
C ARG A 94 2.90 -23.40 8.33
N PRO A 95 3.09 -23.66 7.02
CA PRO A 95 2.04 -23.45 6.04
C PRO A 95 0.81 -24.33 6.33
N ASP A 96 -0.37 -23.72 6.33
CA ASP A 96 -1.65 -24.43 6.39
C ASP A 96 -2.13 -24.67 4.94
N PRO A 97 -2.23 -25.93 4.49
CA PRO A 97 -2.63 -26.23 3.11
C PRO A 97 -4.02 -25.68 2.75
N GLN A 98 -4.99 -25.76 3.66
CA GLN A 98 -6.36 -25.28 3.40
C GLN A 98 -6.38 -23.74 3.21
N LEU A 99 -5.65 -23.03 4.04
CA LEU A 99 -5.52 -21.58 3.91
C LEU A 99 -4.84 -21.18 2.59
N ILE A 100 -3.78 -21.90 2.22
CA ILE A 100 -3.03 -21.64 0.98
C ILE A 100 -3.91 -21.91 -0.24
N ASP A 101 -4.58 -23.05 -0.28
CA ASP A 101 -5.47 -23.42 -1.39
C ASP A 101 -6.61 -22.37 -1.51
N GLY A 102 -7.20 -21.94 -0.39
CA GLY A 102 -8.22 -20.90 -0.37
C GLY A 102 -7.72 -19.54 -0.93
N PHE A 103 -6.49 -19.14 -0.61
CA PHE A 103 -5.89 -17.93 -1.19
C PHE A 103 -5.60 -18.08 -2.68
N LEU A 104 -5.07 -19.22 -3.11
CA LEU A 104 -4.80 -19.50 -4.52
C LEU A 104 -6.09 -19.50 -5.34
N ASP A 105 -7.15 -20.16 -4.85
CA ASP A 105 -8.44 -20.22 -5.52
C ASP A 105 -9.07 -18.83 -5.66
N ARG A 106 -9.08 -18.05 -4.59
CA ARG A 106 -9.63 -16.69 -4.58
C ARG A 106 -8.99 -15.77 -5.63
N MET A 107 -7.69 -15.91 -5.89
CA MET A 107 -6.95 -15.06 -6.83
C MET A 107 -6.77 -15.67 -8.23
N GLY A 108 -7.47 -16.79 -8.52
CA GLY A 108 -7.44 -17.43 -9.83
C GLY A 108 -6.22 -18.30 -10.09
N PHE A 109 -5.57 -18.80 -9.03
CA PHE A 109 -4.43 -19.72 -9.11
C PHE A 109 -4.79 -21.16 -8.75
N ALA A 110 -6.09 -21.53 -8.75
CA ALA A 110 -6.52 -22.90 -8.56
C ALA A 110 -5.71 -23.85 -9.44
N GLN A 111 -5.16 -24.92 -8.84
CA GLN A 111 -4.32 -25.93 -9.52
C GLN A 111 -3.05 -25.40 -10.23
N ARG A 112 -2.74 -24.11 -10.12
CA ARG A 112 -1.56 -23.48 -10.73
C ARG A 112 -0.37 -23.36 -9.78
N GLY A 113 -0.43 -23.98 -8.60
CA GLY A 113 0.62 -23.89 -7.58
C GLY A 113 2.01 -24.32 -8.07
N LYS A 114 2.10 -25.25 -9.03
CA LYS A 114 3.36 -25.73 -9.62
C LYS A 114 3.87 -24.86 -10.79
N GLN A 115 3.07 -23.91 -11.28
CA GLN A 115 3.48 -23.02 -12.37
C GLN A 115 4.64 -22.12 -11.94
N ARG A 116 5.56 -21.80 -12.84
CA ARG A 116 6.65 -20.85 -12.60
C ARG A 116 6.08 -19.44 -12.40
N ALA A 117 6.40 -18.78 -11.28
CA ALA A 117 5.89 -17.45 -10.97
C ALA A 117 6.31 -16.38 -12.00
N LYS A 118 7.52 -16.51 -12.58
CA LYS A 118 8.01 -15.62 -13.64
C LYS A 118 7.25 -15.75 -14.96
N SER A 119 6.52 -16.85 -15.20
CA SER A 119 5.71 -17.03 -16.41
C SER A 119 4.32 -16.40 -16.31
N LEU A 120 3.96 -15.86 -15.17
CA LEU A 120 2.70 -15.15 -14.94
C LEU A 120 2.69 -13.81 -15.68
N SER A 121 1.52 -13.37 -16.13
CA SER A 121 1.30 -12.00 -16.62
C SER A 121 1.56 -10.97 -15.52
N GLY A 122 1.76 -9.70 -15.87
CA GLY A 122 2.01 -8.63 -14.90
C GLY A 122 0.91 -8.50 -13.83
N GLY A 123 -0.36 -8.59 -14.23
CA GLY A 123 -1.50 -8.57 -13.30
C GLY A 123 -1.53 -9.80 -12.39
N GLU A 124 -1.23 -11.00 -12.92
CA GLU A 124 -1.13 -12.22 -12.11
C GLU A 124 0.05 -12.17 -11.14
N GLN A 125 1.20 -11.62 -11.56
CA GLN A 125 2.33 -11.40 -10.65
C GLN A 125 1.94 -10.44 -9.51
N GLN A 126 1.14 -9.42 -9.81
CA GLN A 126 0.63 -8.50 -8.79
C GLN A 126 -0.32 -9.21 -7.82
N LYS A 127 -1.23 -10.07 -8.32
CA LYS A 127 -2.10 -10.90 -7.47
C LYS A 127 -1.30 -11.83 -6.56
N LEU A 128 -0.29 -12.51 -7.09
CA LEU A 128 0.57 -13.38 -6.29
C LEU A 128 1.38 -12.59 -5.25
N ALA A 129 1.89 -11.41 -5.59
CA ALA A 129 2.58 -10.55 -4.66
C ALA A 129 1.67 -10.04 -3.54
N PHE A 130 0.41 -9.72 -3.86
CA PHE A 130 -0.59 -9.34 -2.88
C PHE A 130 -0.85 -10.48 -1.88
N LEU A 131 -1.13 -11.69 -2.37
CA LEU A 131 -1.28 -12.86 -1.50
C LEU A 131 -0.05 -13.09 -0.62
N ARG A 132 1.14 -12.99 -1.20
CA ARG A 132 2.41 -13.10 -0.49
C ARG A 132 2.56 -12.05 0.61
N ALA A 133 2.02 -10.85 0.40
CA ALA A 133 2.08 -9.77 1.38
C ALA A 133 1.15 -10.02 2.59
N ILE A 134 0.02 -10.72 2.41
CA ILE A 134 -1.00 -10.89 3.47
C ILE A 134 -0.98 -12.26 4.15
N ILE A 135 -0.37 -13.29 3.54
CA ILE A 135 -0.48 -14.68 4.01
C ILE A 135 0.01 -14.91 5.44
N PHE A 136 0.95 -14.09 5.90
CA PHE A 136 1.49 -14.18 7.27
C PHE A 136 0.79 -13.24 8.26
N LYS A 137 -0.34 -12.63 7.86
CA LYS A 137 -1.19 -11.75 8.68
C LYS A 137 -0.43 -10.55 9.25
N PRO A 138 0.13 -9.69 8.40
CA PRO A 138 0.88 -8.54 8.86
C PRO A 138 -0.01 -7.57 9.65
N ARG A 139 0.56 -6.93 10.65
CA ARG A 139 -0.13 -5.88 11.42
C ARG A 139 -0.10 -4.53 10.71
N PHE A 140 0.88 -4.32 9.81
CA PHE A 140 1.06 -3.07 9.07
C PHE A 140 1.42 -3.36 7.61
N VAL A 141 0.64 -2.84 6.69
CA VAL A 141 0.78 -3.07 5.24
C VAL A 141 0.87 -1.72 4.52
N ILE A 142 1.86 -1.57 3.66
CA ILE A 142 1.92 -0.45 2.72
C ILE A 142 1.74 -0.98 1.31
N ALA A 143 0.73 -0.50 0.60
CA ALA A 143 0.50 -0.78 -0.82
C ALA A 143 0.94 0.42 -1.66
N ASP A 144 2.19 0.39 -2.17
CA ASP A 144 2.79 1.48 -2.93
C ASP A 144 2.50 1.32 -4.42
N GLU A 145 1.48 2.05 -4.90
CA GLU A 145 0.95 2.00 -6.27
C GLU A 145 0.63 0.58 -6.77
N ALA A 146 0.34 -0.32 -5.84
CA ALA A 146 0.21 -1.75 -6.12
C ALA A 146 -1.05 -2.11 -6.93
N MET A 147 -2.02 -1.23 -7.02
CA MET A 147 -3.29 -1.46 -7.71
C MET A 147 -3.37 -0.84 -9.11
N THR A 148 -2.34 -0.09 -9.55
CA THR A 148 -2.38 0.69 -10.80
C THR A 148 -2.39 -0.14 -12.09
N ALA A 149 -1.91 -1.38 -12.04
CA ALA A 149 -1.80 -2.25 -13.23
C ALA A 149 -2.88 -3.36 -13.27
N LEU A 150 -3.90 -3.26 -12.41
CA LEU A 150 -4.98 -4.24 -12.33
C LEU A 150 -6.15 -3.87 -13.24
N ASP A 151 -6.82 -4.87 -13.80
CA ASP A 151 -8.14 -4.72 -14.40
C ASP A 151 -9.21 -4.47 -13.31
N MET A 152 -10.41 -4.05 -13.71
CA MET A 152 -11.48 -3.70 -12.77
C MET A 152 -11.85 -4.85 -11.84
N ASP A 153 -11.99 -6.08 -12.38
CA ASP A 153 -12.37 -7.25 -11.57
C ASP A 153 -11.31 -7.58 -10.52
N SER A 154 -10.03 -7.47 -10.90
CA SER A 154 -8.91 -7.68 -9.99
C SER A 154 -8.82 -6.58 -8.93
N LEU A 155 -9.13 -5.36 -9.30
CA LEU A 155 -9.15 -4.22 -8.40
C LEU A 155 -10.25 -4.38 -7.34
N ASP A 156 -11.48 -4.69 -7.75
CA ASP A 156 -12.60 -4.98 -6.85
C ASP A 156 -12.28 -6.14 -5.88
N LEU A 157 -11.62 -7.17 -6.40
CA LEU A 157 -11.20 -8.30 -5.58
C LEU A 157 -10.15 -7.89 -4.53
N PHE A 158 -9.20 -7.02 -4.91
CA PHE A 158 -8.19 -6.48 -3.98
C PHE A 158 -8.85 -5.64 -2.89
N GLU A 159 -9.74 -4.72 -3.26
CA GLU A 159 -10.44 -3.86 -2.30
C GLU A 159 -11.24 -4.68 -1.28
N LYS A 160 -12.03 -5.65 -1.76
CA LYS A 160 -12.76 -6.57 -0.89
C LYS A 160 -11.81 -7.33 0.06
N THR A 161 -10.71 -7.85 -0.49
CA THR A 161 -9.76 -8.61 0.32
C THR A 161 -9.06 -7.70 1.35
N ILE A 162 -8.71 -6.47 1.01
CA ILE A 162 -8.12 -5.49 1.96
C ILE A 162 -9.09 -5.21 3.10
N LEU A 163 -10.37 -4.95 2.79
CA LEU A 163 -11.40 -4.69 3.80
C LEU A 163 -11.62 -5.90 4.72
N GLU A 164 -11.68 -7.10 4.16
CA GLU A 164 -11.83 -8.34 4.92
C GLU A 164 -10.62 -8.58 5.84
N GLU A 165 -9.39 -8.50 5.29
CA GLU A 165 -8.16 -8.71 6.05
C GLU A 165 -7.98 -7.64 7.13
N GLN A 166 -8.26 -6.39 6.82
CA GLN A 166 -8.18 -5.30 7.81
C GLN A 166 -9.12 -5.55 9.00
N ARG A 167 -10.36 -5.94 8.73
CA ARG A 167 -11.34 -6.23 9.79
C ARG A 167 -11.01 -7.48 10.59
N ARG A 168 -10.58 -8.55 9.90
CA ARG A 168 -10.27 -9.84 10.53
C ARG A 168 -9.04 -9.79 11.41
N GLU A 169 -7.98 -9.16 10.93
CA GLU A 169 -6.68 -9.14 11.61
C GLU A 169 -6.45 -7.84 12.40
N ASN A 170 -7.40 -6.91 12.37
CA ASN A 170 -7.29 -5.58 12.99
C ASN A 170 -6.00 -4.85 12.58
N SER A 171 -5.64 -4.96 11.30
CA SER A 171 -4.38 -4.47 10.73
C SER A 171 -4.50 -3.01 10.28
N THR A 172 -3.36 -2.38 10.05
CA THR A 172 -3.24 -1.04 9.49
C THR A 172 -2.77 -1.11 8.05
N TRP A 173 -3.45 -0.40 7.17
CA TRP A 173 -3.09 -0.31 5.76
C TRP A 173 -2.80 1.12 5.36
N ILE A 174 -1.72 1.33 4.61
CA ILE A 174 -1.45 2.58 3.90
C ILE A 174 -1.51 2.31 2.42
N ILE A 175 -2.47 2.92 1.75
CA ILE A 175 -2.68 2.82 0.31
C ILE A 175 -2.09 4.06 -0.35
N ILE A 176 -1.00 3.87 -1.09
CA ILE A 176 -0.39 4.92 -1.90
C ILE A 176 -0.89 4.77 -3.33
N GLY A 177 -1.48 5.82 -3.86
CA GLY A 177 -2.01 5.77 -5.22
C GLY A 177 -2.53 7.11 -5.71
N HIS A 178 -3.00 7.10 -6.95
CA HIS A 178 -3.54 8.27 -7.63
C HIS A 178 -4.95 8.01 -8.21
N GLN A 179 -5.52 6.83 -8.02
CA GLN A 179 -6.89 6.49 -8.43
C GLN A 179 -7.87 6.99 -7.36
N MET A 180 -8.21 8.28 -7.40
CA MET A 180 -9.00 8.94 -6.35
C MET A 180 -10.34 8.28 -6.02
N PRO A 181 -11.13 7.73 -6.98
CA PRO A 181 -12.36 7.03 -6.64
C PRO A 181 -12.13 5.86 -5.67
N HIS A 182 -11.09 5.05 -5.89
CA HIS A 182 -10.76 3.90 -5.06
C HIS A 182 -10.20 4.32 -3.69
N ILE A 183 -9.36 5.35 -3.66
CA ILE A 183 -8.84 5.89 -2.41
C ILE A 183 -9.96 6.47 -1.55
N SER A 184 -10.91 7.20 -2.16
CA SER A 184 -12.01 7.81 -1.42
C SER A 184 -13.02 6.79 -0.89
N SER A 185 -13.19 5.64 -1.55
CA SER A 185 -14.09 4.57 -1.11
C SER A 185 -13.46 3.64 -0.08
N LEU A 186 -12.14 3.42 -0.16
CA LEU A 186 -11.43 2.44 0.65
C LEU A 186 -10.85 3.01 1.95
N CYS A 187 -10.42 4.28 1.93
CA CYS A 187 -9.64 4.86 3.02
C CYS A 187 -10.52 5.69 3.98
N ASP A 188 -10.32 5.49 5.28
CA ASP A 188 -10.98 6.26 6.34
C ASP A 188 -10.32 7.62 6.56
N TYR A 189 -9.01 7.70 6.33
CA TYR A 189 -8.17 8.84 6.62
C TYR A 189 -7.15 9.09 5.52
N ILE A 190 -6.88 10.34 5.20
CA ILE A 190 -5.99 10.74 4.09
C ILE A 190 -4.84 11.60 4.60
N TYR A 191 -3.67 11.26 4.12
CA TYR A 191 -2.45 12.05 4.20
C TYR A 191 -2.14 12.62 2.81
N PHE A 192 -1.96 13.92 2.70
CA PHE A 192 -1.58 14.58 1.45
C PHE A 192 -0.15 15.11 1.54
N MET A 193 0.70 14.61 0.66
CA MET A 193 2.10 15.05 0.54
C MET A 193 2.30 15.93 -0.69
N TYR A 194 3.07 16.98 -0.50
CA TYR A 194 3.50 17.87 -1.56
C TYR A 194 4.94 18.33 -1.28
N ASP A 195 5.81 18.29 -2.29
CA ASP A 195 7.21 18.73 -2.23
C ASP A 195 7.97 18.28 -0.96
N GLY A 196 7.93 16.98 -0.71
CA GLY A 196 8.64 16.36 0.42
C GLY A 196 8.02 16.61 1.80
N LYS A 197 6.85 17.25 1.89
CA LYS A 197 6.20 17.60 3.16
C LYS A 197 4.80 17.01 3.28
N MET A 198 4.38 16.80 4.52
CA MET A 198 2.99 16.52 4.86
C MET A 198 2.24 17.85 4.95
N GLU A 199 1.43 18.17 3.94
CA GLU A 199 0.74 19.47 3.89
C GLU A 199 -0.63 19.48 4.57
N THR A 200 -1.34 18.37 4.48
CA THR A 200 -2.62 18.24 5.16
C THR A 200 -2.97 16.77 5.40
N GLN A 201 -3.80 16.54 6.40
CA GLN A 201 -4.30 15.23 6.77
C GLN A 201 -5.67 15.34 7.42
N GLY A 202 -6.48 14.31 7.32
CA GLY A 202 -7.82 14.32 7.89
C GLY A 202 -8.66 13.12 7.45
N ARG A 203 -9.91 13.09 7.90
CA ARG A 203 -10.87 12.09 7.43
C ARG A 203 -11.05 12.23 5.92
N ALA A 204 -11.21 11.12 5.23
CA ALA A 204 -11.36 11.10 3.77
C ALA A 204 -12.49 12.03 3.31
N GLU A 205 -13.65 11.99 3.97
CA GLU A 205 -14.79 12.86 3.67
C GLU A 205 -14.41 14.35 3.70
N ASP A 206 -13.70 14.80 4.74
CA ASP A 206 -13.34 16.20 4.89
C ASP A 206 -12.26 16.63 3.86
N ILE A 207 -11.29 15.76 3.62
CA ILE A 207 -10.21 16.00 2.65
C ILE A 207 -10.75 16.19 1.23
N PHE A 208 -11.71 15.35 0.81
CA PHE A 208 -12.25 15.40 -0.55
C PHE A 208 -13.33 16.48 -0.75
N THR A 209 -14.02 16.93 0.31
CA THR A 209 -15.17 17.87 0.19
C THR A 209 -14.91 19.25 0.73
N ARG A 210 -14.17 19.40 1.83
CA ARG A 210 -14.07 20.67 2.59
C ARG A 210 -12.66 21.22 2.73
N ASN A 211 -11.65 20.59 2.15
CA ASN A 211 -10.27 21.01 2.37
C ASN A 211 -9.97 22.36 1.74
N ALA A 212 -9.28 23.23 2.49
CA ALA A 212 -8.88 24.56 2.05
C ALA A 212 -7.49 24.62 1.38
N ASN A 213 -6.65 23.56 1.52
CA ASN A 213 -5.29 23.54 1.01
C ASN A 213 -5.23 23.73 -0.51
N PRO A 214 -4.51 24.75 -1.02
CA PRO A 214 -4.51 25.10 -2.45
C PRO A 214 -3.86 24.02 -3.31
N HIS A 215 -2.76 23.40 -2.85
CA HIS A 215 -2.06 22.35 -3.57
C HIS A 215 -2.92 21.09 -3.69
N LEU A 216 -3.63 20.71 -2.61
CA LEU A 216 -4.58 19.60 -2.65
C LEU A 216 -5.74 19.88 -3.61
N LYS A 217 -6.31 21.10 -3.60
CA LYS A 217 -7.35 21.48 -4.56
C LYS A 217 -6.87 21.36 -6.00
N GLN A 218 -5.69 21.86 -6.29
CA GLN A 218 -5.07 21.75 -7.62
C GLN A 218 -4.85 20.27 -8.00
N TYR A 219 -4.32 19.50 -7.07
CA TYR A 219 -4.10 18.06 -7.25
C TYR A 219 -5.41 17.31 -7.55
N LEU A 220 -6.46 17.52 -6.78
CA LEU A 220 -7.76 16.87 -6.99
C LEU A 220 -8.42 17.29 -8.33
N ARG A 221 -8.28 18.56 -8.73
CA ARG A 221 -8.80 19.04 -10.03
C ARG A 221 -8.16 18.32 -11.21
N SER A 222 -6.90 17.91 -11.13
CA SER A 222 -6.24 17.17 -12.21
C SER A 222 -6.85 15.79 -12.47
N TYR A 223 -7.54 15.23 -11.47
CA TYR A 223 -8.30 13.97 -11.60
C TYR A 223 -9.78 14.18 -11.92
N ALA A 224 -10.39 15.30 -11.52
CA ALA A 224 -11.78 15.64 -11.85
C ALA A 224 -11.97 16.02 -13.34
N GLY A 225 -10.93 16.59 -13.98
CA GLY A 225 -10.94 16.97 -15.39
C GLY A 225 -11.04 15.81 -16.40
N ILE A 226 -10.87 14.56 -15.96
CA ILE A 226 -11.01 13.38 -16.82
C ILE A 226 -12.50 13.03 -17.05
N ARG A 227 -13.44 13.63 -16.31
CA ARG A 227 -14.89 13.34 -16.42
C ARG A 227 -15.70 14.26 -17.34
N THR A 228 -15.11 15.30 -17.94
CA THR A 228 -15.86 16.27 -18.78
C THR A 228 -15.63 16.13 -20.29
N GLY A 229 -15.16 15.00 -20.76
CA GLY A 229 -15.00 14.69 -22.18
C GLY A 229 -16.02 13.69 -22.71
N GLY A 230 -17.34 13.95 -22.54
CA GLY A 230 -18.34 13.01 -23.00
C GLY A 230 -19.77 13.52 -22.87
N SER A 231 -20.11 14.61 -23.58
CA SER A 231 -21.49 14.84 -24.10
C SER A 231 -21.48 16.04 -25.06
N ALA A 232 -21.39 15.77 -26.32
CA ALA A 232 -21.97 16.54 -27.40
C ALA A 232 -22.52 15.57 -28.42
#